data_7b3464f42df8e9effa6befbf8cce4b43
#
_entry.id   7b3464f42df8e9effa6befbf8cce4b43
#
_cell.length_a   1.000
_cell.length_b   1.000
_cell.length_c   1.000
_cell.angle_alpha   90.00
_cell.angle_beta   90.00
_cell.angle_gamma   90.00
#
_symmetry.space_group_name_H-M   'P 1'
#
loop_
_entity.id
_entity.type
_entity.pdbx_description
1 polymer ?
#
loop_
_entity_poly.entity_id
_entity_poly.type
_entity_poly.pdbx_seq_one_letter_code
_entity_poly.pdbx_strand_id
1 'polypeptide(L)'
;MDLTYDRSMVPEIVFDERPDFVRLYYKAWELAAEHIKTIPGLPVERHMDEGASNEKIWIWDTCFMVHFCKYAPDFFPGIQSLDNFYFTMYDGKKCSCKIHHADNPPLFAWIEYEYYRFTGDKSRIHRNLVDRQYLQKHYDFLENTCRIGLCPEYSSSAVLWQKMDNGYFWSGCPSGMDNTPRGVDRYSFFWVDAISQMALSALYIARLAQEIGREDISDEYMAKYREKCQLINDLYFDETDGSYYDIAVATKHHIKVLTPASFWPLIAEAAPEERAARQIKTLLDPMKLGGKVALPSVSRDNPAFCSDGRYWKGAVWLPTSYMVTKALEKYGRFDLAADVAYSTVNHMAKTFDNFFPQTIWECYSPDRYAPATNRSPQRTCRPDFCGWSALGPISMLIENIMGFHRADAVAKRLDFHCRRSDFRYGIKRLSFGDVTCDIIVDKGTLCCQSNTPFTLCVDGIEHSITAGDNKIKLY
;
A
#
# COMPACT_ATOMS: atom_id res chain seq x y z
N MET A 1 -17.71 -17.67 18.76
CA MET A 1 -18.72 -16.61 18.73
C MET A 1 -18.46 -15.83 17.46
N ASP A 2 -19.42 -15.80 16.54
CA ASP A 2 -19.35 -14.89 15.40
C ASP A 2 -19.54 -13.48 15.95
N LEU A 3 -18.42 -12.72 16.03
CA LEU A 3 -18.45 -11.32 16.41
C LEU A 3 -19.10 -10.54 15.30
N THR A 4 -20.28 -10.01 15.53
CA THR A 4 -20.92 -9.09 14.59
C THR A 4 -20.20 -7.75 14.65
N TYR A 5 -19.86 -7.18 13.48
CA TYR A 5 -19.23 -5.87 13.40
C TYR A 5 -20.10 -4.77 14.03
N ASP A 6 -19.46 -3.92 14.81
CA ASP A 6 -20.04 -2.69 15.35
C ASP A 6 -19.03 -1.53 15.17
N ARG A 7 -19.52 -0.32 14.94
CA ARG A 7 -18.67 0.87 14.72
C ARG A 7 -17.78 1.23 15.90
N SER A 8 -18.07 0.76 17.11
CA SER A 8 -17.21 0.94 18.27
C SER A 8 -15.89 0.15 18.19
N MET A 9 -15.83 -0.86 17.31
CA MET A 9 -14.64 -1.70 17.10
C MET A 9 -13.55 -1.03 16.28
N VAL A 10 -13.84 0.10 15.66
CA VAL A 10 -12.91 0.86 14.82
C VAL A 10 -12.72 2.28 15.40
N PRO A 11 -11.62 2.98 15.06
CA PRO A 11 -11.48 4.38 15.46
C PRO A 11 -12.65 5.22 14.96
N GLU A 12 -13.07 6.20 15.76
CA GLU A 12 -14.12 7.15 15.38
C GLU A 12 -13.47 8.35 14.67
N ILE A 13 -13.94 8.65 13.46
CA ILE A 13 -13.49 9.81 12.71
C ILE A 13 -14.45 10.99 12.97
N VAL A 14 -13.87 12.13 13.32
CA VAL A 14 -14.54 13.43 13.40
C VAL A 14 -14.06 14.28 12.23
N PHE A 15 -14.96 14.77 11.38
CA PHE A 15 -14.61 15.63 10.26
C PHE A 15 -15.83 16.46 9.86
N ASP A 16 -16.06 17.56 10.58
CA ASP A 16 -17.33 18.32 10.50
C ASP A 16 -17.59 18.91 9.11
N GLU A 17 -16.54 19.37 8.39
CA GLU A 17 -16.69 19.90 7.02
C GLU A 17 -16.88 18.82 5.94
N ARG A 18 -16.60 17.54 6.24
CA ARG A 18 -16.65 16.44 5.27
C ARG A 18 -17.44 15.23 5.81
N PRO A 19 -18.73 15.41 6.10
CA PRO A 19 -19.58 14.29 6.52
C PRO A 19 -19.69 13.20 5.46
N ASP A 20 -19.47 13.51 4.19
CA ASP A 20 -19.35 12.55 3.10
C ASP A 20 -18.15 11.63 3.25
N PHE A 21 -17.00 12.13 3.70
CA PHE A 21 -15.83 11.31 4.00
C PHE A 21 -16.09 10.37 5.20
N VAL A 22 -16.76 10.88 6.23
CA VAL A 22 -17.13 10.07 7.40
C VAL A 22 -18.08 8.94 7.00
N ARG A 23 -19.08 9.20 6.13
CA ARG A 23 -19.97 8.16 5.62
C ARG A 23 -19.20 7.10 4.83
N LEU A 24 -18.28 7.53 3.95
CA LEU A 24 -17.46 6.62 3.14
C LEU A 24 -16.53 5.77 4.01
N TYR A 25 -15.94 6.36 5.06
CA TYR A 25 -15.12 5.66 6.05
C TYR A 25 -15.87 4.50 6.70
N TYR A 26 -17.07 4.75 7.23
CA TYR A 26 -17.84 3.67 7.86
C TYR A 26 -18.34 2.65 6.85
N LYS A 27 -18.66 3.07 5.62
CA LYS A 27 -19.01 2.11 4.55
C LYS A 27 -17.84 1.19 4.20
N ALA A 28 -16.61 1.70 4.23
CA ALA A 28 -15.42 0.87 4.01
C ALA A 28 -15.26 -0.20 5.09
N TRP A 29 -15.48 0.16 6.35
CA TRP A 29 -15.41 -0.81 7.45
C TRP A 29 -16.57 -1.83 7.42
N GLU A 30 -17.76 -1.41 7.07
CA GLU A 30 -18.91 -2.31 6.86
C GLU A 30 -18.58 -3.36 5.79
N LEU A 31 -18.10 -2.94 4.63
CA LEU A 31 -17.70 -3.85 3.57
C LEU A 31 -16.51 -4.72 4.00
N ALA A 32 -15.51 -4.16 4.68
CA ALA A 32 -14.39 -4.95 5.20
C ALA A 32 -14.85 -6.07 6.15
N ALA A 33 -15.85 -5.80 6.97
CA ALA A 33 -16.42 -6.82 7.86
C ALA A 33 -17.15 -7.92 7.09
N GLU A 34 -17.87 -7.58 6.02
CA GLU A 34 -18.51 -8.55 5.12
C GLU A 34 -17.50 -9.44 4.37
N HIS A 35 -16.26 -8.94 4.23
CA HIS A 35 -15.14 -9.63 3.58
C HIS A 35 -14.26 -10.45 4.55
N ILE A 36 -14.58 -10.48 5.83
CA ILE A 36 -14.00 -11.48 6.75
C ILE A 36 -14.66 -12.81 6.49
N LYS A 37 -13.90 -13.79 6.04
CA LYS A 37 -14.39 -15.14 5.74
C LYS A 37 -13.74 -16.18 6.60
N THR A 38 -14.46 -17.25 6.88
CA THR A 38 -13.95 -18.48 7.47
C THR A 38 -14.00 -19.56 6.40
N ILE A 39 -12.84 -19.91 5.84
CA ILE A 39 -12.74 -20.91 4.78
C ILE A 39 -12.10 -22.18 5.35
N PRO A 40 -12.86 -23.27 5.46
CA PRO A 40 -12.33 -24.54 5.96
C PRO A 40 -11.15 -25.05 5.13
N GLY A 41 -10.08 -25.47 5.81
CA GLY A 41 -8.88 -26.03 5.19
C GLY A 41 -7.85 -24.99 4.73
N LEU A 42 -8.06 -23.70 4.99
CA LEU A 42 -6.97 -22.74 5.03
C LEU A 42 -6.12 -22.98 6.29
N PRO A 43 -4.79 -22.79 6.25
CA PRO A 43 -3.94 -22.85 7.45
C PRO A 43 -4.40 -21.88 8.56
N VAL A 44 -4.91 -20.72 8.18
CA VAL A 44 -5.61 -19.75 9.03
C VAL A 44 -6.98 -19.52 8.41
N GLU A 45 -7.99 -20.20 8.95
CA GLU A 45 -9.33 -20.27 8.34
C GLU A 45 -10.02 -18.91 8.27
N ARG A 46 -9.91 -18.10 9.36
CA ARG A 46 -10.48 -16.74 9.40
C ARG A 46 -9.52 -15.76 8.76
N HIS A 47 -9.89 -15.23 7.61
CA HIS A 47 -9.02 -14.33 6.86
C HIS A 47 -9.79 -13.19 6.15
N MET A 48 -9.04 -12.19 5.71
CA MET A 48 -9.54 -11.11 4.86
C MET A 48 -9.55 -11.58 3.41
N ASP A 49 -10.72 -11.51 2.77
CA ASP A 49 -10.90 -11.75 1.35
C ASP A 49 -11.02 -10.42 0.59
N GLU A 50 -10.34 -10.29 -0.54
CA GLU A 50 -10.45 -9.08 -1.35
C GLU A 50 -11.77 -8.98 -2.14
N GLY A 51 -12.52 -10.08 -2.24
CA GLY A 51 -13.83 -10.12 -2.88
C GLY A 51 -13.87 -10.71 -4.29
N ALA A 52 -12.77 -11.32 -4.76
CA ALA A 52 -12.71 -11.82 -6.11
C ALA A 52 -13.07 -13.31 -6.26
N SER A 53 -12.72 -14.17 -5.31
CA SER A 53 -12.94 -15.61 -5.44
C SER A 53 -12.80 -16.33 -4.10
N ASN A 54 -13.65 -17.33 -3.85
CA ASN A 54 -13.51 -18.21 -2.68
C ASN A 54 -12.50 -19.36 -2.90
N GLU A 55 -11.90 -19.46 -4.09
CA GLU A 55 -10.99 -20.57 -4.46
C GLU A 55 -9.52 -20.14 -4.48
N LYS A 56 -9.26 -18.86 -4.38
CA LYS A 56 -7.93 -18.27 -4.52
C LYS A 56 -7.69 -17.20 -3.48
N ILE A 57 -6.42 -17.07 -3.07
CA ILE A 57 -5.92 -15.98 -2.24
C ILE A 57 -4.77 -15.28 -2.96
N TRP A 58 -4.63 -13.96 -2.77
CA TRP A 58 -3.67 -13.11 -3.47
C TRP A 58 -2.74 -12.41 -2.49
N ILE A 59 -1.43 -12.52 -2.75
CA ILE A 59 -0.39 -11.87 -1.92
C ILE A 59 -0.52 -10.35 -1.98
N TRP A 60 -0.60 -9.79 -3.18
CA TRP A 60 -0.69 -8.35 -3.42
C TRP A 60 -1.84 -7.70 -2.65
N ASP A 61 -3.03 -8.26 -2.81
CA ASP A 61 -4.26 -7.76 -2.20
C ASP A 61 -4.21 -7.83 -0.68
N THR A 62 -3.82 -9.00 -0.16
CA THR A 62 -3.73 -9.24 1.28
C THR A 62 -2.71 -8.30 1.93
N CYS A 63 -1.56 -8.06 1.29
CA CYS A 63 -0.57 -7.11 1.77
C CYS A 63 -1.16 -5.71 1.93
N PHE A 64 -1.89 -5.22 0.95
CA PHE A 64 -2.50 -3.89 1.04
C PHE A 64 -3.65 -3.83 2.07
N MET A 65 -4.38 -4.92 2.28
CA MET A 65 -5.43 -4.96 3.30
C MET A 65 -4.89 -4.80 4.73
N VAL A 66 -3.68 -5.26 5.02
CA VAL A 66 -3.06 -5.09 6.35
C VAL A 66 -2.93 -3.62 6.74
N HIS A 67 -2.67 -2.72 5.78
CA HIS A 67 -2.48 -1.29 6.07
C HIS A 67 -3.71 -0.62 6.68
N PHE A 68 -4.92 -1.05 6.33
CA PHE A 68 -6.11 -0.54 7.02
C PHE A 68 -6.55 -1.44 8.18
N CYS A 69 -6.42 -2.75 8.08
CA CYS A 69 -6.78 -3.68 9.16
C CYS A 69 -6.01 -3.42 10.45
N LYS A 70 -4.80 -2.85 10.38
CA LYS A 70 -3.98 -2.50 11.56
C LYS A 70 -4.67 -1.58 12.55
N TYR A 71 -5.66 -0.78 12.11
CA TYR A 71 -6.41 0.12 12.98
C TYR A 71 -7.47 -0.57 13.84
N ALA A 72 -7.79 -1.83 13.55
CA ALA A 72 -8.71 -2.65 14.33
C ALA A 72 -8.29 -4.14 14.29
N PRO A 73 -7.05 -4.49 14.72
CA PRO A 73 -6.44 -5.80 14.48
C PRO A 73 -7.12 -6.94 15.26
N ASP A 74 -7.83 -6.63 16.34
CA ASP A 74 -8.56 -7.62 17.13
C ASP A 74 -9.78 -8.18 16.39
N PHE A 75 -10.37 -7.37 15.52
CA PHE A 75 -11.52 -7.78 14.73
C PHE A 75 -11.15 -8.17 13.28
N PHE A 76 -10.29 -7.40 12.62
CA PHE A 76 -9.91 -7.61 11.22
C PHE A 76 -8.60 -8.43 11.11
N PRO A 77 -8.65 -9.68 10.63
CA PRO A 77 -7.49 -10.58 10.60
C PRO A 77 -6.53 -10.28 9.44
N GLY A 78 -6.19 -9.00 9.19
CA GLY A 78 -5.33 -8.61 8.07
C GLY A 78 -3.97 -9.27 8.11
N ILE A 79 -3.21 -9.07 9.19
CA ILE A 79 -1.86 -9.62 9.30
C ILE A 79 -1.85 -11.15 9.43
N GLN A 80 -2.86 -11.74 10.08
CA GLN A 80 -3.00 -13.18 10.20
C GLN A 80 -3.27 -13.84 8.85
N SER A 81 -3.90 -13.12 7.93
CA SER A 81 -4.16 -13.60 6.57
C SER A 81 -2.88 -13.88 5.78
N LEU A 82 -1.77 -13.16 6.07
CA LEU A 82 -0.46 -13.42 5.46
C LEU A 82 0.10 -14.79 5.85
N ASP A 83 -0.26 -15.33 7.02
CA ASP A 83 0.23 -16.61 7.48
C ASP A 83 -0.25 -17.78 6.59
N ASN A 84 -1.34 -17.60 5.84
CA ASN A 84 -1.78 -18.59 4.85
C ASN A 84 -0.72 -18.80 3.75
N PHE A 85 -0.08 -17.72 3.29
CA PHE A 85 1.00 -17.79 2.30
C PHE A 85 2.25 -18.42 2.90
N TYR A 86 2.69 -17.97 4.08
CA TYR A 86 3.88 -18.48 4.73
C TYR A 86 3.78 -19.99 5.02
N PHE A 87 2.67 -20.40 5.62
CA PHE A 87 2.47 -21.79 6.01
C PHE A 87 2.32 -22.72 4.81
N THR A 88 1.65 -22.26 3.75
CA THR A 88 1.49 -23.06 2.54
C THR A 88 2.79 -23.15 1.75
N MET A 89 3.44 -22.02 1.47
CA MET A 89 4.60 -21.96 0.58
C MET A 89 5.88 -22.51 1.25
N TYR A 90 6.03 -22.32 2.58
CA TYR A 90 7.31 -22.57 3.24
C TYR A 90 7.28 -23.60 4.36
N ASP A 91 6.13 -23.91 4.93
CA ASP A 91 5.97 -24.99 5.92
C ASP A 91 5.25 -26.22 5.34
N GLY A 92 4.87 -26.19 4.07
CA GLY A 92 4.22 -27.32 3.39
C GLY A 92 2.82 -27.65 3.93
N LYS A 93 2.15 -26.70 4.60
CA LYS A 93 0.78 -26.91 5.05
C LYS A 93 -0.18 -26.97 3.85
N LYS A 94 -1.13 -27.89 3.92
CA LYS A 94 -2.21 -27.94 2.93
C LYS A 94 -3.06 -26.68 3.00
N CYS A 95 -3.49 -26.22 1.84
CA CYS A 95 -4.37 -25.05 1.67
C CYS A 95 -5.52 -25.43 0.75
N SER A 96 -6.75 -25.16 1.17
CA SER A 96 -7.95 -25.41 0.36
C SER A 96 -8.08 -24.39 -0.80
N CYS A 97 -7.50 -23.20 -0.66
CA CYS A 97 -7.41 -22.19 -1.71
C CYS A 97 -6.08 -22.27 -2.44
N LYS A 98 -6.07 -21.91 -3.71
CA LYS A 98 -4.85 -21.70 -4.47
C LYS A 98 -4.26 -20.32 -4.18
N ILE A 99 -2.96 -20.26 -3.95
CA ILE A 99 -2.22 -19.00 -3.95
C ILE A 99 -2.11 -18.56 -5.40
N HIS A 100 -2.80 -17.46 -5.72
CA HIS A 100 -2.78 -16.91 -7.06
C HIS A 100 -1.56 -15.99 -7.20
N HIS A 101 -0.72 -16.25 -8.19
CA HIS A 101 0.52 -15.53 -8.40
C HIS A 101 1.43 -15.53 -7.17
N ALA A 102 1.98 -16.70 -6.84
CA ALA A 102 2.99 -16.84 -5.78
C ALA A 102 4.24 -15.96 -6.02
N ASP A 103 4.45 -15.56 -7.26
CA ASP A 103 5.44 -14.61 -7.75
C ASP A 103 4.97 -13.14 -7.73
N ASN A 104 3.90 -12.82 -7.04
CA ASN A 104 3.47 -11.44 -6.83
C ASN A 104 4.56 -10.62 -6.11
N PRO A 105 4.47 -9.28 -6.19
CA PRO A 105 5.42 -8.37 -5.57
C PRO A 105 5.81 -8.78 -4.15
N PRO A 106 7.11 -8.74 -3.80
CA PRO A 106 7.62 -9.18 -2.49
C PRO A 106 7.35 -8.14 -1.39
N LEU A 107 6.11 -7.83 -1.10
CA LEU A 107 5.73 -6.78 -0.17
C LEU A 107 5.70 -7.22 1.30
N PHE A 108 5.86 -8.50 1.60
CA PHE A 108 5.74 -9.03 2.97
C PHE A 108 6.58 -8.29 4.00
N ALA A 109 7.86 -8.02 3.71
CA ALA A 109 8.75 -7.38 4.68
C ALA A 109 8.33 -5.94 5.00
N TRP A 110 7.87 -5.18 3.98
CA TRP A 110 7.32 -3.85 4.19
C TRP A 110 6.09 -3.89 5.10
N ILE A 111 5.14 -4.77 4.80
CA ILE A 111 3.90 -4.90 5.55
C ILE A 111 4.14 -5.35 6.99
N GLU A 112 5.02 -6.35 7.19
CA GLU A 112 5.40 -6.82 8.53
C GLU A 112 6.06 -5.70 9.36
N TYR A 113 6.88 -4.85 8.73
CA TYR A 113 7.50 -3.71 9.39
C TYR A 113 6.46 -2.64 9.78
N GLU A 114 5.56 -2.26 8.86
CA GLU A 114 4.51 -1.28 9.15
C GLU A 114 3.56 -1.76 10.26
N TYR A 115 3.20 -3.04 10.24
CA TYR A 115 2.41 -3.65 11.30
C TYR A 115 3.16 -3.67 12.63
N TYR A 116 4.44 -4.06 12.62
CA TYR A 116 5.27 -4.04 13.82
C TYR A 116 5.40 -2.64 14.43
N ARG A 117 5.69 -1.64 13.60
CA ARG A 117 5.78 -0.25 14.11
C ARG A 117 4.48 0.21 14.76
N PHE A 118 3.35 -0.25 14.25
CA PHE A 118 2.03 0.10 14.79
C PHE A 118 1.67 -0.68 16.06
N THR A 119 2.08 -1.95 16.18
CA THR A 119 1.67 -2.84 17.30
C THR A 119 2.76 -3.09 18.33
N GLY A 120 4.02 -3.05 17.95
CA GLY A 120 5.17 -3.42 18.80
C GLY A 120 5.40 -4.94 18.93
N ASP A 121 4.75 -5.77 18.12
CA ASP A 121 4.84 -7.25 18.20
C ASP A 121 6.19 -7.80 17.71
N LYS A 122 7.17 -7.84 18.60
CA LYS A 122 8.49 -8.44 18.33
C LYS A 122 8.44 -9.96 18.15
N SER A 123 7.46 -10.62 18.72
CA SER A 123 7.36 -12.10 18.65
C SER A 123 7.14 -12.55 17.21
N ARG A 124 6.30 -11.81 16.47
CA ARG A 124 6.03 -12.05 15.07
C ARG A 124 7.27 -11.83 14.19
N ILE A 125 8.04 -10.77 14.46
CA ILE A 125 9.31 -10.55 13.73
C ILE A 125 10.28 -11.71 13.98
N HIS A 126 10.46 -12.10 15.25
CA HIS A 126 11.37 -13.18 15.61
C HIS A 126 10.99 -14.48 14.89
N ARG A 127 9.69 -14.82 14.89
CA ARG A 127 9.17 -15.97 14.14
C ARG A 127 9.52 -15.89 12.66
N ASN A 128 9.23 -14.75 12.03
CA ASN A 128 9.32 -14.59 10.57
C ASN A 128 10.76 -14.46 10.06
N LEU A 129 11.69 -13.92 10.87
CA LEU A 129 13.08 -13.74 10.46
C LEU A 129 14.05 -14.79 11.02
N VAL A 130 13.80 -15.30 12.25
CA VAL A 130 14.76 -16.18 12.92
C VAL A 130 14.29 -17.63 12.90
N ASP A 131 13.10 -17.90 13.43
CA ASP A 131 12.64 -19.28 13.63
C ASP A 131 12.25 -19.94 12.29
N ARG A 132 11.56 -19.22 11.43
CA ARG A 132 10.97 -19.74 10.19
C ARG A 132 11.59 -19.16 8.92
N GLN A 133 12.21 -17.98 9.01
CA GLN A 133 12.86 -17.30 7.90
C GLN A 133 11.94 -17.10 6.67
N TYR A 134 10.65 -16.81 6.91
CA TYR A 134 9.67 -16.68 5.83
C TYR A 134 10.01 -15.55 4.87
N LEU A 135 10.48 -14.40 5.40
CA LEU A 135 10.80 -13.24 4.58
C LEU A 135 12.03 -13.50 3.71
N GLN A 136 13.06 -14.15 4.26
CA GLN A 136 14.24 -14.56 3.52
C GLN A 136 13.89 -15.61 2.46
N LYS A 137 13.10 -16.64 2.82
CA LYS A 137 12.64 -17.67 1.90
C LYS A 137 11.86 -17.11 0.72
N HIS A 138 10.98 -16.10 0.97
CA HIS A 138 10.25 -15.47 -0.12
C HIS A 138 11.15 -14.61 -1.00
N TYR A 139 12.08 -13.86 -0.39
CA TYR A 139 13.09 -13.13 -1.13
C TYR A 139 13.91 -14.06 -2.04
N ASP A 140 14.43 -15.15 -1.48
CA ASP A 140 15.25 -16.13 -2.20
C ASP A 140 14.44 -16.89 -3.26
N PHE A 141 13.14 -17.14 -3.02
CA PHE A 141 12.23 -17.70 -4.01
C PHE A 141 12.21 -16.84 -5.27
N LEU A 142 12.09 -15.52 -5.13
CA LEU A 142 12.09 -14.58 -6.25
C LEU A 142 13.48 -14.38 -6.86
N GLU A 143 14.56 -14.51 -6.10
CA GLU A 143 15.93 -14.41 -6.61
C GLU A 143 16.35 -15.64 -7.41
N ASN A 144 15.93 -16.85 -7.00
CA ASN A 144 16.54 -18.08 -7.47
C ASN A 144 15.61 -19.02 -8.24
N THR A 145 14.28 -18.91 -8.03
CA THR A 145 13.36 -19.99 -8.43
C THR A 145 12.51 -19.66 -9.64
N CYS A 146 12.57 -18.45 -10.12
CA CYS A 146 11.65 -18.00 -11.14
C CYS A 146 11.84 -18.67 -12.48
N ARG A 147 11.03 -19.65 -12.74
CA ARG A 147 10.94 -20.38 -14.02
C ARG A 147 9.49 -20.60 -14.37
N ILE A 148 9.22 -20.67 -15.64
CA ILE A 148 7.92 -21.06 -16.17
C ILE A 148 7.53 -22.44 -15.60
N GLY A 149 6.40 -22.50 -14.89
CA GLY A 149 5.82 -23.77 -14.46
C GLY A 149 6.36 -24.38 -13.18
N LEU A 150 7.09 -23.66 -12.34
CA LEU A 150 7.70 -24.24 -11.14
C LEU A 150 6.79 -24.47 -9.96
N CYS A 151 5.70 -23.73 -9.84
CA CYS A 151 4.77 -23.82 -8.69
C CYS A 151 3.31 -23.90 -9.16
N PRO A 152 2.94 -24.91 -9.99
CA PRO A 152 1.57 -25.04 -10.48
C PRO A 152 0.56 -25.27 -9.34
N GLU A 153 1.01 -25.79 -8.20
CA GLU A 153 0.22 -25.98 -6.98
C GLU A 153 -0.10 -24.66 -6.27
N TYR A 154 0.70 -23.62 -6.45
CA TYR A 154 0.50 -22.32 -5.82
C TYR A 154 -0.20 -21.30 -6.74
N SER A 155 -0.17 -21.50 -8.05
CA SER A 155 -0.73 -20.56 -9.01
C SER A 155 -1.63 -21.27 -10.02
N SER A 156 -2.69 -20.59 -10.44
CA SER A 156 -3.55 -21.06 -11.55
C SER A 156 -2.92 -20.83 -12.92
N SER A 157 -1.83 -20.08 -12.99
CA SER A 157 -1.03 -19.83 -14.18
C SER A 157 0.42 -20.16 -13.91
N ALA A 158 1.19 -20.41 -14.95
CA ALA A 158 2.62 -20.62 -14.81
C ALA A 158 3.27 -19.39 -14.15
N VAL A 159 4.15 -19.65 -13.18
CA VAL A 159 5.01 -18.61 -12.60
C VAL A 159 5.91 -18.06 -13.69
N LEU A 160 5.90 -16.75 -13.87
CA LEU A 160 6.59 -16.09 -14.97
C LEU A 160 7.38 -14.87 -14.47
N TRP A 161 8.19 -15.11 -13.47
CA TRP A 161 9.19 -14.21 -12.95
C TRP A 161 10.58 -14.75 -13.26
N GLN A 162 11.50 -13.92 -13.72
CA GLN A 162 12.89 -14.31 -13.90
C GLN A 162 13.85 -13.18 -13.56
N LYS A 163 14.82 -13.48 -12.69
CA LYS A 163 15.97 -12.61 -12.44
C LYS A 163 17.02 -12.81 -13.55
N MET A 164 17.61 -11.69 -13.96
CA MET A 164 18.79 -11.60 -14.81
C MET A 164 19.74 -10.53 -14.25
N ASP A 165 20.94 -10.39 -14.82
CA ASP A 165 21.99 -9.50 -14.29
C ASP A 165 21.54 -8.06 -14.02
N ASN A 166 20.67 -7.52 -14.85
CA ASN A 166 20.26 -6.10 -14.78
C ASN A 166 18.83 -5.89 -14.27
N GLY A 167 18.15 -6.94 -13.82
CA GLY A 167 16.78 -6.80 -13.32
C GLY A 167 15.94 -8.05 -13.44
N TYR A 168 14.64 -7.86 -13.47
CA TYR A 168 13.64 -8.92 -13.45
C TYR A 168 12.62 -8.69 -14.54
N PHE A 169 12.12 -9.76 -15.14
CA PHE A 169 10.95 -9.66 -15.98
C PHE A 169 9.78 -10.47 -15.42
N TRP A 170 8.58 -9.99 -15.70
CA TRP A 170 7.33 -10.67 -15.47
C TRP A 170 6.61 -10.98 -16.77
N SER A 171 5.80 -12.01 -16.75
CA SER A 171 4.81 -12.19 -17.79
C SER A 171 3.40 -11.92 -17.23
N GLY A 172 2.85 -10.80 -17.52
CA GLY A 172 1.45 -10.55 -17.24
C GLY A 172 1.10 -10.12 -15.82
N CYS A 173 0.11 -10.76 -15.22
CA CYS A 173 -0.50 -10.39 -13.96
C CYS A 173 0.42 -10.32 -12.73
N PRO A 174 1.60 -10.96 -12.66
CA PRO A 174 2.48 -10.82 -11.49
C PRO A 174 2.85 -9.39 -11.12
N SER A 175 2.83 -8.45 -12.07
CA SER A 175 3.05 -7.03 -11.77
C SER A 175 1.94 -6.38 -10.93
N GLY A 176 0.80 -7.04 -10.77
CA GLY A 176 -0.43 -6.45 -10.23
C GLY A 176 -1.16 -5.52 -11.20
N MET A 177 -0.53 -5.09 -12.29
CA MET A 177 -1.08 -4.18 -13.29
C MET A 177 -1.50 -4.94 -14.57
N ASP A 178 -2.53 -5.75 -14.47
CA ASP A 178 -2.89 -6.83 -15.39
C ASP A 178 -2.86 -6.52 -16.90
N ASN A 179 -3.52 -5.45 -17.33
CA ASN A 179 -3.59 -5.05 -18.72
C ASN A 179 -2.86 -3.72 -19.01
N THR A 180 -1.84 -3.43 -18.22
CA THR A 180 -0.99 -2.24 -18.41
C THR A 180 -0.43 -2.20 -19.83
N PRO A 181 -0.34 -1.01 -20.46
CA PRO A 181 0.25 -0.87 -21.80
C PRO A 181 1.77 -0.83 -21.80
N ARG A 182 2.45 -1.20 -20.71
CA ARG A 182 3.92 -1.12 -20.53
C ARG A 182 4.73 -1.99 -21.50
N GLY A 183 4.10 -2.85 -22.27
CA GLY A 183 4.77 -3.60 -23.31
C GLY A 183 3.85 -4.62 -23.95
N VAL A 184 3.97 -4.75 -25.29
CA VAL A 184 3.26 -5.77 -26.06
C VAL A 184 3.96 -7.12 -25.90
N ASP A 185 5.28 -7.10 -25.86
CA ASP A 185 6.13 -8.26 -25.59
C ASP A 185 6.77 -8.16 -24.19
N ARG A 186 6.14 -8.81 -23.26
CA ARG A 186 6.47 -8.76 -21.82
C ARG A 186 7.80 -9.43 -21.46
N TYR A 187 8.35 -10.21 -22.34
CA TYR A 187 9.63 -10.90 -22.15
C TYR A 187 10.85 -10.08 -22.62
N SER A 188 10.61 -8.93 -23.25
CA SER A 188 11.67 -8.15 -23.86
C SER A 188 12.16 -6.99 -22.99
N PHE A 189 11.68 -6.84 -21.75
CA PHE A 189 12.13 -5.77 -20.88
C PHE A 189 12.16 -6.13 -19.40
N PHE A 190 13.03 -5.43 -18.65
CA PHE A 190 13.10 -5.48 -17.21
C PHE A 190 12.15 -4.46 -16.63
N TRP A 191 11.44 -4.86 -15.59
CA TRP A 191 10.40 -4.09 -14.95
C TRP A 191 10.96 -3.26 -13.80
N VAL A 192 10.71 -1.95 -13.83
CA VAL A 192 11.19 -1.00 -12.80
C VAL A 192 10.57 -1.27 -11.43
N ASP A 193 9.30 -1.66 -11.39
CA ASP A 193 8.63 -2.06 -10.16
C ASP A 193 9.21 -3.35 -9.58
N ALA A 194 9.50 -4.34 -10.38
CA ALA A 194 10.08 -5.60 -9.91
C ALA A 194 11.39 -5.42 -9.15
N ILE A 195 12.37 -4.74 -9.76
CA ILE A 195 13.66 -4.50 -9.09
C ILE A 195 13.51 -3.59 -7.86
N SER A 196 12.61 -2.61 -7.92
CA SER A 196 12.37 -1.69 -6.80
C SER A 196 11.67 -2.37 -5.63
N GLN A 197 10.75 -3.29 -5.88
CA GLN A 197 10.08 -4.09 -4.84
C GLN A 197 11.03 -5.10 -4.19
N MET A 198 11.99 -5.63 -4.96
CA MET A 198 13.06 -6.45 -4.40
C MET A 198 14.02 -5.60 -3.54
N ALA A 199 14.33 -4.37 -3.95
CA ALA A 199 15.08 -3.43 -3.11
C ALA A 199 14.31 -3.09 -1.83
N LEU A 200 13.02 -2.79 -1.94
CA LEU A 200 12.12 -2.53 -0.80
C LEU A 200 12.10 -3.71 0.17
N SER A 201 11.95 -4.92 -0.34
CA SER A 201 11.96 -6.13 0.49
C SER A 201 13.27 -6.30 1.25
N ALA A 202 14.41 -6.13 0.58
CA ALA A 202 15.72 -6.20 1.21
C ALA A 202 15.89 -5.12 2.30
N LEU A 203 15.50 -3.87 2.03
CA LEU A 203 15.55 -2.78 3.00
C LEU A 203 14.75 -3.08 4.26
N TYR A 204 13.53 -3.59 4.10
CA TYR A 204 12.65 -3.84 5.24
C TYR A 204 12.98 -5.14 5.99
N ILE A 205 13.54 -6.16 5.34
CA ILE A 205 14.17 -7.30 6.05
C ILE A 205 15.32 -6.79 6.93
N ALA A 206 16.19 -5.93 6.40
CA ALA A 206 17.30 -5.37 7.17
C ALA A 206 16.79 -4.55 8.38
N ARG A 207 15.78 -3.69 8.19
CA ARG A 207 15.18 -2.89 9.27
C ARG A 207 14.54 -3.76 10.35
N LEU A 208 13.79 -4.79 9.97
CA LEU A 208 13.19 -5.73 10.92
C LEU A 208 14.27 -6.49 11.70
N ALA A 209 15.37 -6.87 11.04
CA ALA A 209 16.51 -7.52 11.69
C ALA A 209 17.18 -6.61 12.74
N GLN A 210 17.32 -5.31 12.45
CA GLN A 210 17.83 -4.33 13.41
C GLN A 210 16.95 -4.24 14.68
N GLU A 211 15.63 -4.26 14.51
CA GLU A 211 14.68 -4.16 15.64
C GLU A 211 14.79 -5.33 16.64
N ILE A 212 15.35 -6.46 16.22
CA ILE A 212 15.58 -7.64 17.06
C ILE A 212 17.07 -7.94 17.30
N GLY A 213 17.98 -7.00 16.96
CA GLY A 213 19.42 -7.13 17.21
C GLY A 213 20.14 -8.16 16.33
N ARG A 214 19.60 -8.50 15.14
CA ARG A 214 20.23 -9.44 14.19
C ARG A 214 21.00 -8.66 13.13
N GLU A 215 22.15 -8.13 13.56
CA GLU A 215 23.05 -7.35 12.68
C GLU A 215 23.56 -8.17 11.49
N ASP A 216 23.80 -9.47 11.67
CA ASP A 216 24.19 -10.38 10.61
C ASP A 216 23.19 -10.41 9.43
N ILE A 217 21.89 -10.52 9.72
CA ILE A 217 20.82 -10.47 8.72
C ILE A 217 20.71 -9.05 8.14
N SER A 218 20.79 -8.03 9.01
CA SER A 218 20.69 -6.64 8.57
C SER A 218 21.77 -6.29 7.56
N ASP A 219 23.03 -6.63 7.84
CA ASP A 219 24.16 -6.32 6.96
C ASP A 219 24.06 -7.04 5.61
N GLU A 220 23.68 -8.32 5.62
CA GLU A 220 23.45 -9.10 4.41
C GLU A 220 22.41 -8.45 3.50
N TYR A 221 21.25 -8.11 4.07
CA TYR A 221 20.15 -7.55 3.29
C TYR A 221 20.37 -6.09 2.90
N MET A 222 21.10 -5.31 3.70
CA MET A 222 21.55 -3.97 3.31
C MET A 222 22.54 -4.02 2.13
N ALA A 223 23.38 -5.05 2.01
CA ALA A 223 24.22 -5.24 0.84
C ALA A 223 23.40 -5.51 -0.43
N LYS A 224 22.43 -6.43 -0.32
CA LYS A 224 21.46 -6.73 -1.41
C LYS A 224 20.64 -5.49 -1.83
N TYR A 225 20.23 -4.68 -0.86
CA TYR A 225 19.55 -3.41 -1.09
C TYR A 225 20.40 -2.42 -1.90
N ARG A 226 21.65 -2.19 -1.47
CA ARG A 226 22.57 -1.26 -2.14
C ARG A 226 22.87 -1.66 -3.58
N GLU A 227 23.07 -2.95 -3.83
CA GLU A 227 23.24 -3.48 -5.20
C GLU A 227 22.05 -3.11 -6.10
N LYS A 228 20.83 -3.33 -5.62
CA LYS A 228 19.61 -2.99 -6.39
C LYS A 228 19.43 -1.49 -6.57
N CYS A 229 19.72 -0.69 -5.55
CA CYS A 229 19.70 0.78 -5.67
C CYS A 229 20.66 1.28 -6.74
N GLN A 230 21.85 0.70 -6.81
CA GLN A 230 22.81 1.05 -7.85
C GLN A 230 22.24 0.72 -9.25
N LEU A 231 21.75 -0.49 -9.47
CA LEU A 231 21.16 -0.88 -10.77
C LEU A 231 19.97 0.02 -11.14
N ILE A 232 19.08 0.34 -10.17
CA ILE A 232 17.93 1.22 -10.41
C ILE A 232 18.40 2.59 -10.90
N ASN A 233 19.41 3.15 -10.27
CA ASN A 233 19.89 4.48 -10.63
C ASN A 233 20.76 4.51 -11.89
N ASP A 234 21.50 3.45 -12.18
CA ASP A 234 22.37 3.38 -13.33
C ASP A 234 21.59 3.10 -14.62
N LEU A 235 20.49 2.35 -14.55
CA LEU A 235 19.83 1.81 -15.74
C LEU A 235 18.40 2.30 -15.97
N TYR A 236 17.63 2.58 -14.93
CA TYR A 236 16.18 2.78 -15.06
C TYR A 236 15.74 4.24 -15.07
N PHE A 237 16.60 5.18 -14.71
CA PHE A 237 16.27 6.61 -14.71
C PHE A 237 16.60 7.25 -16.04
N ASP A 238 15.60 7.84 -16.70
CA ASP A 238 15.79 8.64 -17.91
C ASP A 238 16.07 10.10 -17.55
N GLU A 239 17.31 10.54 -17.84
CA GLU A 239 17.74 11.91 -17.52
C GLU A 239 17.02 12.97 -18.37
N THR A 240 16.47 12.62 -19.51
CA THR A 240 15.73 13.56 -20.36
C THR A 240 14.35 13.85 -19.79
N ASP A 241 13.60 12.77 -19.48
CA ASP A 241 12.21 12.88 -19.00
C ASP A 241 12.14 13.12 -17.49
N GLY A 242 13.22 12.81 -16.75
CA GLY A 242 13.27 12.88 -15.30
C GLY A 242 12.39 11.84 -14.61
N SER A 243 12.29 10.66 -15.18
CA SER A 243 11.42 9.59 -14.69
C SER A 243 12.08 8.23 -14.76
N TYR A 244 11.65 7.32 -13.89
CA TYR A 244 12.04 5.92 -13.92
C TYR A 244 11.13 5.13 -14.86
N TYR A 245 11.73 4.28 -15.70
CA TYR A 245 11.04 3.47 -16.68
C TYR A 245 11.54 2.03 -16.69
N ASP A 246 10.74 1.14 -17.25
CA ASP A 246 11.21 -0.17 -17.69
C ASP A 246 12.30 -0.03 -18.74
N ILE A 247 13.18 -1.03 -18.86
CA ILE A 247 14.27 -1.03 -19.85
C ILE A 247 14.25 -2.27 -20.71
N ALA A 248 14.49 -2.09 -22.00
CA ALA A 248 14.61 -3.21 -22.94
C ALA A 248 15.81 -4.11 -22.60
N VAL A 249 15.61 -5.42 -22.56
CA VAL A 249 16.66 -6.39 -22.20
C VAL A 249 17.88 -6.29 -23.11
N ALA A 250 17.65 -6.23 -24.44
CA ALA A 250 18.71 -6.27 -25.43
C ALA A 250 19.49 -4.96 -25.56
N THR A 251 18.81 -3.83 -25.49
CA THR A 251 19.38 -2.52 -25.84
C THR A 251 19.55 -1.58 -24.66
N LYS A 252 18.94 -1.91 -23.51
CA LYS A 252 18.85 -1.05 -22.32
C LYS A 252 18.12 0.29 -22.55
N HIS A 253 17.45 0.48 -23.67
CA HIS A 253 16.63 1.67 -23.90
C HIS A 253 15.41 1.67 -22.98
N HIS A 254 15.03 2.87 -22.52
CA HIS A 254 13.84 3.08 -21.70
C HIS A 254 12.56 2.82 -22.50
N ILE A 255 11.66 2.03 -21.91
CA ILE A 255 10.29 1.84 -22.42
C ILE A 255 9.43 2.97 -21.85
N LYS A 256 9.29 4.05 -22.61
CA LYS A 256 8.69 5.31 -22.16
C LYS A 256 7.17 5.24 -22.00
N VAL A 257 6.69 4.36 -21.13
CA VAL A 257 5.30 4.27 -20.70
C VAL A 257 5.22 4.65 -19.22
N LEU A 258 4.92 5.92 -18.96
CA LEU A 258 4.84 6.44 -17.60
C LEU A 258 3.58 5.92 -16.89
N THR A 259 3.78 5.29 -15.73
CA THR A 259 2.73 4.73 -14.87
C THR A 259 3.07 4.99 -13.41
N PRO A 260 2.16 4.75 -12.45
CA PRO A 260 2.50 4.79 -11.02
C PRO A 260 3.64 3.84 -10.61
N ALA A 261 3.95 2.82 -11.43
CA ALA A 261 5.09 1.93 -11.19
C ALA A 261 6.44 2.67 -11.11
N SER A 262 6.55 3.83 -11.76
CA SER A 262 7.73 4.72 -11.70
C SER A 262 8.01 5.30 -10.32
N PHE A 263 7.10 5.12 -9.35
CA PHE A 263 7.28 5.56 -7.95
C PHE A 263 7.79 4.47 -7.00
N TRP A 264 7.89 3.22 -7.44
CA TRP A 264 8.48 2.16 -6.62
C TRP A 264 9.94 2.44 -6.22
N PRO A 265 10.81 3.05 -7.07
CA PRO A 265 12.14 3.48 -6.63
C PRO A 265 12.10 4.48 -5.46
N LEU A 266 11.06 5.32 -5.38
CA LEU A 266 10.93 6.31 -4.32
C LEU A 266 10.50 5.67 -3.00
N ILE A 267 9.50 4.81 -2.98
CA ILE A 267 9.08 4.15 -1.72
C ILE A 267 10.15 3.19 -1.21
N ALA A 268 10.94 2.60 -2.13
CA ALA A 268 12.13 1.81 -1.78
C ALA A 268 13.31 2.67 -1.29
N GLU A 269 13.16 3.99 -1.23
CA GLU A 269 14.23 4.94 -0.82
C GLU A 269 15.51 4.79 -1.68
N ALA A 270 15.36 4.27 -2.90
CA ALA A 270 16.46 4.05 -3.84
C ALA A 270 16.79 5.29 -4.67
N ALA A 271 15.81 6.18 -4.89
CA ALA A 271 15.99 7.37 -5.70
C ALA A 271 16.76 8.45 -4.93
N PRO A 272 17.84 9.05 -5.51
CA PRO A 272 18.40 10.28 -4.96
C PRO A 272 17.40 11.41 -4.93
N GLU A 273 17.50 12.34 -3.95
CA GLU A 273 16.56 13.46 -3.74
C GLU A 273 16.28 14.25 -5.03
N GLU A 274 17.31 14.55 -5.82
CA GLU A 274 17.15 15.27 -7.08
C GLU A 274 16.29 14.50 -8.10
N ARG A 275 16.53 13.19 -8.25
CA ARG A 275 15.78 12.33 -9.17
C ARG A 275 14.35 12.12 -8.68
N ALA A 276 14.17 11.93 -7.37
CA ALA A 276 12.86 11.87 -6.74
C ALA A 276 12.05 13.15 -6.99
N ALA A 277 12.67 14.32 -6.82
CA ALA A 277 12.03 15.62 -7.08
C ALA A 277 11.60 15.75 -8.55
N ARG A 278 12.39 15.24 -9.49
CA ARG A 278 12.02 15.23 -10.92
C ARG A 278 10.87 14.28 -11.21
N GLN A 279 10.89 13.06 -10.67
CA GLN A 279 9.80 12.10 -10.79
C GLN A 279 8.49 12.67 -10.22
N ILE A 280 8.55 13.31 -9.06
CA ILE A 280 7.40 13.91 -8.39
C ILE A 280 6.71 14.99 -9.25
N LYS A 281 7.44 15.73 -10.07
CA LYS A 281 6.86 16.73 -10.99
C LYS A 281 5.82 16.13 -11.93
N THR A 282 5.88 14.84 -12.24
CA THR A 282 4.89 14.17 -13.09
C THR A 282 3.48 14.14 -12.48
N LEU A 283 3.37 14.25 -11.15
CA LEU A 283 2.09 14.36 -10.43
C LEU A 283 1.46 15.76 -10.55
N LEU A 284 2.27 16.77 -10.83
CA LEU A 284 1.82 18.15 -11.00
C LEU A 284 1.41 18.45 -12.44
N ASP A 285 1.81 17.61 -13.38
CA ASP A 285 1.49 17.77 -14.80
C ASP A 285 0.14 17.09 -15.12
N PRO A 286 -0.90 17.89 -15.48
CA PRO A 286 -2.24 17.36 -15.78
C PRO A 286 -2.27 16.49 -17.04
N MET A 287 -1.26 16.57 -17.90
CA MET A 287 -1.12 15.70 -19.07
C MET A 287 -0.38 14.40 -18.78
N LYS A 288 0.22 14.26 -17.59
CA LYS A 288 0.92 13.05 -17.15
C LYS A 288 0.11 12.29 -16.10
N LEU A 289 0.62 12.24 -14.88
CA LEU A 289 -0.03 11.52 -13.76
C LEU A 289 -0.88 12.44 -12.86
N GLY A 290 -0.92 13.74 -13.15
CA GLY A 290 -1.79 14.71 -12.52
C GLY A 290 -3.21 14.73 -13.11
N GLY A 291 -3.88 15.90 -12.96
CA GLY A 291 -5.23 16.15 -13.51
C GLY A 291 -6.31 16.14 -12.44
N LYS A 292 -7.57 15.91 -12.85
CA LYS A 292 -8.74 15.99 -11.96
C LYS A 292 -8.64 15.03 -10.78
N VAL A 293 -8.21 13.81 -11.07
CA VAL A 293 -7.81 12.82 -10.08
C VAL A 293 -6.39 12.40 -10.43
N ALA A 294 -5.50 12.45 -9.46
CA ALA A 294 -4.11 12.07 -9.67
C ALA A 294 -3.96 10.55 -9.84
N LEU A 295 -2.83 10.15 -10.43
CA LEU A 295 -2.40 8.76 -10.56
C LEU A 295 -3.32 7.86 -11.39
N PRO A 296 -3.70 8.28 -12.62
CA PRO A 296 -4.20 7.28 -13.56
C PRO A 296 -3.15 6.19 -13.77
N SER A 297 -3.58 4.98 -14.02
CA SER A 297 -2.68 3.81 -14.16
C SER A 297 -1.75 3.85 -15.38
N VAL A 298 -1.95 4.81 -16.26
CA VAL A 298 -1.02 5.22 -17.33
C VAL A 298 -1.15 6.72 -17.57
N SER A 299 -0.05 7.36 -17.91
CA SER A 299 0.02 8.79 -18.18
C SER A 299 -1.01 9.24 -19.23
N ARG A 300 -1.63 10.40 -19.02
CA ARG A 300 -2.72 10.92 -19.87
C ARG A 300 -2.29 11.25 -21.30
N ASP A 301 -1.01 11.56 -21.52
CA ASP A 301 -0.42 11.79 -22.83
C ASP A 301 -0.06 10.49 -23.59
N ASN A 302 -0.20 9.33 -22.94
CA ASN A 302 0.07 8.04 -23.57
C ASN A 302 -1.09 7.67 -24.52
N PRO A 303 -0.80 7.23 -25.77
CA PRO A 303 -1.85 6.82 -26.72
C PRO A 303 -2.79 5.70 -26.25
N ALA A 304 -2.36 4.89 -25.28
CA ALA A 304 -3.18 3.83 -24.69
C ALA A 304 -4.07 4.31 -23.54
N PHE A 305 -3.97 5.58 -23.14
CA PHE A 305 -4.81 6.13 -22.06
C PHE A 305 -6.30 6.10 -22.45
N CYS A 306 -7.12 5.65 -21.50
CA CYS A 306 -8.57 5.62 -21.63
C CYS A 306 -9.21 6.42 -20.51
N SER A 307 -9.95 7.48 -20.86
CA SER A 307 -10.62 8.38 -19.90
C SER A 307 -11.75 7.71 -19.10
N ASP A 308 -12.24 6.56 -19.55
CA ASP A 308 -13.18 5.71 -18.82
C ASP A 308 -12.49 4.68 -17.92
N GLY A 309 -11.15 4.61 -17.94
CA GLY A 309 -10.29 3.80 -17.08
C GLY A 309 -9.79 2.52 -17.73
N ARG A 310 -10.64 1.72 -18.40
CA ARG A 310 -10.26 0.45 -19.03
C ARG A 310 -9.31 -0.41 -18.20
N TYR A 311 -9.61 -0.56 -16.90
CA TYR A 311 -8.81 -1.28 -15.94
C TYR A 311 -7.44 -0.60 -15.78
N TRP A 312 -6.30 -1.20 -16.15
CA TRP A 312 -4.97 -0.60 -16.02
C TRP A 312 -4.55 0.25 -17.25
N LYS A 313 -5.51 0.80 -17.99
CA LYS A 313 -5.28 1.73 -19.09
C LYS A 313 -5.75 3.16 -18.81
N GLY A 314 -5.83 3.52 -17.53
CA GLY A 314 -6.24 4.86 -17.11
C GLY A 314 -6.93 4.91 -15.76
N ALA A 315 -7.53 3.82 -15.27
CA ALA A 315 -8.22 3.83 -13.98
C ALA A 315 -7.30 4.24 -12.82
N VAL A 316 -7.88 4.90 -11.83
CA VAL A 316 -7.23 5.22 -10.55
C VAL A 316 -7.41 4.06 -9.60
N TRP A 317 -6.29 3.54 -9.09
CA TRP A 317 -6.23 2.37 -8.23
C TRP A 317 -5.69 2.74 -6.85
N LEU A 318 -6.40 2.32 -5.82
CA LEU A 318 -6.08 2.72 -4.45
C LEU A 318 -4.72 2.18 -3.95
N PRO A 319 -4.28 0.93 -4.27
CA PRO A 319 -2.98 0.46 -3.86
C PRO A 319 -1.83 1.31 -4.43
N THR A 320 -1.91 1.69 -5.71
CA THR A 320 -0.88 2.55 -6.32
C THR A 320 -0.96 3.98 -5.79
N SER A 321 -2.16 4.51 -5.56
CA SER A 321 -2.32 5.84 -4.96
C SER A 321 -1.76 5.86 -3.53
N TYR A 322 -2.06 4.86 -2.72
CA TYR A 322 -1.51 4.73 -1.36
C TYR A 322 0.02 4.56 -1.38
N MET A 323 0.55 3.68 -2.22
CA MET A 323 1.99 3.51 -2.38
C MET A 323 2.69 4.83 -2.72
N VAL A 324 2.11 5.63 -3.63
CA VAL A 324 2.69 6.93 -4.01
C VAL A 324 2.60 7.94 -2.87
N THR A 325 1.50 7.99 -2.10
CA THR A 325 1.44 8.89 -0.93
C THR A 325 2.52 8.52 0.10
N LYS A 326 2.75 7.24 0.35
CA LYS A 326 3.85 6.78 1.23
C LYS A 326 5.23 7.10 0.65
N ALA A 327 5.40 7.00 -0.68
CA ALA A 327 6.62 7.42 -1.35
C ALA A 327 6.89 8.93 -1.18
N LEU A 328 5.87 9.77 -1.32
CA LEU A 328 5.98 11.23 -1.12
C LEU A 328 6.38 11.59 0.31
N GLU A 329 5.84 10.90 1.32
CA GLU A 329 6.21 11.07 2.73
C GLU A 329 7.69 10.77 2.99
N LYS A 330 8.29 9.77 2.30
CA LYS A 330 9.73 9.45 2.41
C LYS A 330 10.63 10.62 2.00
N TYR A 331 10.14 11.50 1.13
CA TYR A 331 10.84 12.69 0.65
C TYR A 331 10.29 13.98 1.25
N GLY A 332 9.58 13.92 2.38
CA GLY A 332 9.08 15.08 3.10
C GLY A 332 8.00 15.89 2.34
N ARG A 333 7.33 15.27 1.36
CA ARG A 333 6.30 15.93 0.54
C ARG A 333 4.89 15.67 1.11
N PHE A 334 4.70 15.93 2.40
CA PHE A 334 3.46 15.63 3.12
C PHE A 334 2.25 16.38 2.55
N ASP A 335 2.39 17.66 2.19
CA ASP A 335 1.31 18.42 1.58
C ASP A 335 0.85 17.82 0.25
N LEU A 336 1.77 17.42 -0.61
CA LEU A 336 1.43 16.80 -1.88
C LEU A 336 0.82 15.40 -1.67
N ALA A 337 1.30 14.63 -0.70
CA ALA A 337 0.69 13.36 -0.33
C ALA A 337 -0.76 13.55 0.11
N ALA A 338 -1.01 14.57 0.92
CA ALA A 338 -2.36 14.93 1.36
C ALA A 338 -3.25 15.42 0.21
N ASP A 339 -2.71 16.18 -0.76
CA ASP A 339 -3.46 16.62 -1.96
C ASP A 339 -3.86 15.42 -2.84
N VAL A 340 -2.95 14.49 -3.07
CA VAL A 340 -3.23 13.24 -3.80
C VAL A 340 -4.30 12.43 -3.08
N ALA A 341 -4.15 12.24 -1.78
CA ALA A 341 -5.12 11.52 -0.95
C ALA A 341 -6.49 12.18 -0.97
N TYR A 342 -6.54 13.51 -0.76
CA TYR A 342 -7.78 14.28 -0.78
C TYR A 342 -8.49 14.18 -2.13
N SER A 343 -7.76 14.37 -3.22
CA SER A 343 -8.29 14.22 -4.58
C SER A 343 -8.91 12.84 -4.79
N THR A 344 -8.22 11.79 -4.36
CA THR A 344 -8.66 10.40 -4.51
C THR A 344 -9.90 10.10 -3.65
N VAL A 345 -9.86 10.42 -2.35
CA VAL A 345 -10.99 10.14 -1.43
C VAL A 345 -12.21 11.00 -1.78
N ASN A 346 -12.01 12.26 -2.20
CA ASN A 346 -13.10 13.12 -2.70
C ASN A 346 -13.73 12.53 -3.95
N HIS A 347 -12.93 11.96 -4.86
CA HIS A 347 -13.45 11.28 -6.04
C HIS A 347 -14.30 10.06 -5.66
N MET A 348 -13.83 9.25 -4.71
CA MET A 348 -14.59 8.12 -4.18
C MET A 348 -15.91 8.56 -3.55
N ALA A 349 -15.88 9.61 -2.71
CA ALA A 349 -17.08 10.13 -2.05
C ALA A 349 -18.09 10.69 -3.06
N LYS A 350 -17.64 11.43 -4.08
CA LYS A 350 -18.51 11.92 -5.16
C LYS A 350 -19.07 10.79 -6.01
N THR A 351 -18.29 9.75 -6.26
CA THR A 351 -18.78 8.54 -6.97
C THR A 351 -19.83 7.82 -6.13
N PHE A 352 -19.61 7.67 -4.82
CA PHE A 352 -20.53 7.07 -3.88
C PHE A 352 -21.88 7.80 -3.85
N ASP A 353 -21.87 9.14 -3.82
CA ASP A 353 -23.09 9.95 -3.77
C ASP A 353 -23.85 9.98 -5.10
N ASN A 354 -23.15 9.86 -6.25
CA ASN A 354 -23.73 10.13 -7.58
C ASN A 354 -23.90 8.90 -8.48
N PHE A 355 -23.38 7.74 -8.07
CA PHE A 355 -23.43 6.51 -8.88
C PHE A 355 -24.09 5.36 -8.12
N PHE A 356 -24.92 4.58 -8.80
CA PHE A 356 -25.62 3.45 -8.18
C PHE A 356 -24.98 2.11 -8.61
N PRO A 357 -24.83 1.12 -7.69
CA PRO A 357 -25.12 1.19 -6.26
C PRO A 357 -24.17 2.11 -5.50
N GLN A 358 -24.64 2.72 -4.40
CA GLN A 358 -23.82 3.53 -3.50
C GLN A 358 -22.89 2.63 -2.70
N THR A 359 -21.71 2.39 -3.26
CA THR A 359 -20.73 1.45 -2.72
C THR A 359 -19.29 1.86 -3.02
N ILE A 360 -18.34 1.07 -2.56
CA ILE A 360 -16.91 1.19 -2.90
C ILE A 360 -16.61 0.28 -4.08
N TRP A 361 -15.89 0.80 -5.05
CA TRP A 361 -15.57 0.13 -6.31
C TRP A 361 -14.11 -0.30 -6.36
N GLU A 362 -13.82 -1.31 -7.15
CA GLU A 362 -12.49 -1.89 -7.35
C GLU A 362 -11.47 -0.84 -7.84
N CYS A 363 -11.88 0.03 -8.76
CA CYS A 363 -11.11 1.17 -9.26
C CYS A 363 -12.02 2.25 -9.82
N TYR A 364 -11.48 3.45 -10.06
CA TYR A 364 -12.24 4.64 -10.39
C TYR A 364 -11.83 5.25 -11.73
N SER A 365 -12.80 5.88 -12.42
CA SER A 365 -12.52 6.63 -13.65
C SER A 365 -11.57 7.81 -13.35
N PRO A 366 -10.57 8.10 -14.19
CA PRO A 366 -9.65 9.22 -13.96
C PRO A 366 -10.30 10.58 -14.16
N ASP A 367 -11.42 10.69 -14.91
CA ASP A 367 -12.00 11.98 -15.35
C ASP A 367 -13.44 12.21 -14.91
N ARG A 368 -14.16 11.17 -14.49
CA ARG A 368 -15.59 11.25 -14.12
C ARG A 368 -15.78 10.74 -12.70
N TYR A 369 -16.72 11.33 -11.97
CA TYR A 369 -17.18 10.78 -10.67
C TYR A 369 -18.01 9.52 -10.90
N ALA A 370 -17.30 8.43 -11.23
CA ALA A 370 -17.87 7.13 -11.59
C ALA A 370 -16.84 6.03 -11.33
N PRO A 371 -17.26 4.77 -11.16
CA PRO A 371 -16.35 3.64 -11.25
C PRO A 371 -15.67 3.62 -12.62
N ALA A 372 -14.48 3.05 -12.70
CA ALA A 372 -13.85 2.80 -13.99
C ALA A 372 -14.60 1.71 -14.76
N THR A 373 -14.41 1.69 -16.07
CA THR A 373 -14.77 0.51 -16.85
C THR A 373 -13.73 -0.59 -16.66
N ASN A 374 -14.20 -1.83 -16.75
CA ASN A 374 -13.33 -3.00 -16.75
C ASN A 374 -12.59 -3.07 -18.12
N ARG A 375 -11.93 -4.17 -18.43
CA ARG A 375 -11.28 -4.42 -19.72
C ARG A 375 -12.22 -4.22 -20.93
N SER A 376 -13.53 -4.35 -20.70
CA SER A 376 -14.58 -3.99 -21.66
C SER A 376 -15.23 -2.65 -21.32
N PRO A 377 -15.46 -1.75 -22.31
CA PRO A 377 -16.08 -0.44 -22.07
C PRO A 377 -17.56 -0.55 -21.66
N GLN A 378 -18.20 -1.69 -21.89
CA GLN A 378 -19.60 -1.94 -21.56
C GLN A 378 -19.80 -2.42 -20.10
N ARG A 379 -18.71 -2.67 -19.36
CA ARG A 379 -18.78 -3.18 -18.00
C ARG A 379 -18.00 -2.27 -17.06
N THR A 380 -18.59 -1.92 -15.96
CA THR A 380 -17.89 -1.31 -14.83
C THR A 380 -16.98 -2.33 -14.13
N CYS A 381 -15.99 -1.83 -13.40
CA CYS A 381 -15.26 -2.63 -12.42
C CYS A 381 -16.20 -3.15 -11.31
N ARG A 382 -15.70 -3.93 -10.38
CA ARG A 382 -16.50 -4.60 -9.35
C ARG A 382 -17.04 -3.60 -8.33
N PRO A 383 -18.35 -3.66 -7.99
CA PRO A 383 -18.91 -3.02 -6.81
C PRO A 383 -18.56 -3.81 -5.54
N ASP A 384 -18.85 -3.23 -4.38
CA ASP A 384 -18.68 -3.82 -3.05
C ASP A 384 -17.26 -4.37 -2.81
N PHE A 385 -16.28 -3.67 -3.37
CA PHE A 385 -14.89 -4.10 -3.34
C PHE A 385 -14.13 -3.38 -2.23
N CYS A 386 -13.93 -4.07 -1.12
CA CYS A 386 -13.17 -3.51 0.00
C CYS A 386 -11.67 -3.82 -0.08
N GLY A 387 -11.23 -4.91 -0.67
CA GLY A 387 -9.83 -5.33 -0.80
C GLY A 387 -8.81 -4.23 -0.57
N TRP A 388 -8.21 -3.73 -1.63
CA TRP A 388 -7.35 -2.53 -1.51
C TRP A 388 -8.11 -1.20 -1.48
N SER A 389 -9.37 -1.15 -1.94
CA SER A 389 -10.07 0.15 -2.08
C SER A 389 -10.41 0.79 -0.75
N ALA A 390 -10.46 0.03 0.35
CA ALA A 390 -10.59 0.55 1.69
C ALA A 390 -9.38 1.42 2.13
N LEU A 391 -8.22 1.32 1.47
CA LEU A 391 -7.07 2.20 1.72
C LEU A 391 -7.41 3.69 1.59
N GLY A 392 -8.25 4.06 0.61
CA GLY A 392 -8.67 5.45 0.42
C GLY A 392 -9.39 6.00 1.65
N PRO A 393 -10.61 5.50 1.93
CA PRO A 393 -11.43 6.04 3.02
C PRO A 393 -10.94 5.72 4.42
N ILE A 394 -10.02 4.78 4.62
CA ILE A 394 -9.47 4.46 5.93
C ILE A 394 -8.04 5.01 6.06
N SER A 395 -7.07 4.38 5.39
CA SER A 395 -5.65 4.71 5.60
C SER A 395 -5.30 6.10 5.08
N MET A 396 -5.66 6.45 3.82
CA MET A 396 -5.35 7.76 3.27
C MET A 396 -6.11 8.88 3.98
N LEU A 397 -7.33 8.62 4.47
CA LEU A 397 -8.06 9.60 5.28
C LEU A 397 -7.34 9.88 6.58
N ILE A 398 -6.97 8.85 7.34
CA ILE A 398 -6.29 8.99 8.63
C ILE A 398 -4.86 9.55 8.44
N GLU A 399 -4.09 8.92 7.57
CA GLU A 399 -2.64 9.16 7.48
C GLU A 399 -2.31 10.44 6.72
N ASN A 400 -2.99 10.72 5.61
CA ASN A 400 -2.64 11.83 4.74
C ASN A 400 -3.59 13.03 4.89
N ILE A 401 -4.91 12.82 4.86
CA ILE A 401 -5.88 13.92 4.85
C ILE A 401 -6.01 14.54 6.24
N MET A 402 -6.12 13.69 7.27
CA MET A 402 -6.13 14.14 8.66
C MET A 402 -4.72 14.39 9.21
N GLY A 403 -3.69 13.81 8.58
CA GLY A 403 -2.29 14.07 8.88
C GLY A 403 -1.66 13.19 9.97
N PHE A 404 -2.31 12.14 10.47
CA PHE A 404 -1.73 11.20 11.43
C PHE A 404 -0.87 10.15 10.69
N HIS A 405 0.21 10.61 10.07
CA HIS A 405 0.92 9.85 9.04
C HIS A 405 1.79 8.69 9.56
N ARG A 406 2.13 8.70 10.87
CA ARG A 406 2.93 7.62 11.46
C ARG A 406 2.61 7.44 12.94
N ALA A 407 2.05 6.30 13.30
CA ALA A 407 1.94 5.83 14.67
C ALA A 407 3.02 4.76 14.92
N ASP A 408 3.79 4.92 15.98
CA ASP A 408 4.96 4.12 16.31
C ASP A 408 4.87 3.65 17.77
N ALA A 409 4.43 2.41 17.93
CA ALA A 409 4.28 1.79 19.25
C ALA A 409 5.62 1.57 19.97
N VAL A 410 6.69 1.32 19.20
CA VAL A 410 8.02 1.04 19.76
C VAL A 410 8.64 2.30 20.35
N ALA A 411 8.53 3.41 19.62
CA ALA A 411 9.00 4.72 20.09
C ALA A 411 7.97 5.43 20.98
N LYS A 412 6.76 4.89 21.15
CA LYS A 412 5.60 5.58 21.77
C LYS A 412 5.44 6.97 21.19
N ARG A 413 5.30 7.04 19.87
CA ARG A 413 5.29 8.30 19.12
C ARG A 413 4.19 8.31 18.08
N LEU A 414 3.56 9.46 17.91
CA LEU A 414 2.64 9.73 16.81
C LEU A 414 3.12 10.98 16.07
N ASP A 415 3.39 10.85 14.78
CA ASP A 415 3.75 11.97 13.93
C ASP A 415 2.49 12.51 13.24
N PHE A 416 2.28 13.80 13.36
CA PHE A 416 1.10 14.52 12.89
C PHE A 416 1.51 15.72 12.04
N HIS A 417 1.00 15.78 10.81
CA HIS A 417 1.16 16.92 9.91
C HIS A 417 -0.13 17.74 9.86
N CYS A 418 -0.11 18.93 10.46
CA CYS A 418 -1.27 19.78 10.60
C CYS A 418 -1.41 20.76 9.43
N ARG A 419 -2.10 20.37 8.37
CA ARG A 419 -2.33 21.29 7.22
C ARG A 419 -3.32 22.41 7.50
N ARG A 420 -4.29 22.16 8.38
CA ARG A 420 -5.36 23.09 8.70
C ARG A 420 -5.75 22.97 10.17
N SER A 421 -6.01 24.09 10.80
CA SER A 421 -6.43 24.13 12.20
C SER A 421 -7.73 24.93 12.42
N ASP A 422 -8.33 25.46 11.35
CA ASP A 422 -9.46 26.38 11.36
C ASP A 422 -10.83 25.71 11.53
N PHE A 423 -10.91 24.40 11.33
CA PHE A 423 -12.14 23.61 11.52
C PHE A 423 -11.94 22.44 12.45
N ARG A 424 -13.02 21.75 12.79
CA ARG A 424 -12.96 20.62 13.72
C ARG A 424 -12.82 19.30 13.01
N TYR A 425 -11.71 18.58 13.30
CA TYR A 425 -11.46 17.24 12.81
C TYR A 425 -10.56 16.44 13.76
N GLY A 426 -10.51 15.13 13.60
CA GLY A 426 -9.63 14.29 14.38
C GLY A 426 -10.10 12.84 14.43
N ILE A 427 -9.47 12.09 15.32
CA ILE A 427 -9.69 10.67 15.51
C ILE A 427 -9.86 10.36 16.99
N LYS A 428 -10.80 9.47 17.32
CA LYS A 428 -10.97 8.96 18.67
C LYS A 428 -10.75 7.45 18.69
N ARG A 429 -10.33 6.94 19.84
CA ARG A 429 -9.97 5.53 20.02
C ARG A 429 -8.91 5.04 19.06
N LEU A 430 -7.97 5.92 18.68
CA LEU A 430 -6.79 5.46 17.95
C LEU A 430 -5.91 4.66 18.90
N SER A 431 -5.68 3.38 18.58
CA SER A 431 -4.85 2.50 19.41
C SER A 431 -3.64 2.04 18.61
N PHE A 432 -2.44 2.20 19.21
CA PHE A 432 -1.18 1.69 18.68
C PHE A 432 -0.28 1.24 19.85
N GLY A 433 0.14 -0.02 19.83
CA GLY A 433 0.79 -0.65 20.98
C GLY A 433 -0.08 -0.57 22.22
N ASP A 434 0.47 0.01 23.31
CA ASP A 434 -0.24 0.25 24.58
C ASP A 434 -0.89 1.65 24.67
N VAL A 435 -0.73 2.48 23.65
CA VAL A 435 -1.33 3.81 23.59
C VAL A 435 -2.73 3.72 23.00
N THR A 436 -3.72 4.28 23.71
CA THR A 436 -5.04 4.57 23.14
C THR A 436 -5.35 6.04 23.40
N CYS A 437 -5.66 6.78 22.34
CA CYS A 437 -5.88 8.21 22.45
C CYS A 437 -7.01 8.72 21.56
N ASP A 438 -7.60 9.83 22.00
CA ASP A 438 -8.48 10.71 21.24
C ASP A 438 -7.69 11.97 20.88
N ILE A 439 -7.66 12.36 19.62
CA ILE A 439 -6.97 13.57 19.16
C ILE A 439 -7.92 14.38 18.29
N ILE A 440 -8.25 15.57 18.74
CA ILE A 440 -9.17 16.48 18.04
C ILE A 440 -8.50 17.85 17.86
N VAL A 441 -8.43 18.30 16.64
CA VAL A 441 -8.09 19.68 16.28
C VAL A 441 -9.37 20.48 16.18
N ASP A 442 -9.43 21.64 16.83
CA ASP A 442 -10.55 22.59 16.76
C ASP A 442 -10.04 24.01 16.94
N LYS A 443 -10.25 24.86 15.95
CA LYS A 443 -9.95 26.30 15.98
C LYS A 443 -8.57 26.64 16.56
N GLY A 444 -7.53 26.05 15.98
CA GLY A 444 -6.14 26.29 16.35
C GLY A 444 -5.69 25.60 17.65
N THR A 445 -6.50 24.72 18.20
CA THR A 445 -6.14 23.96 19.39
C THR A 445 -6.25 22.46 19.11
N LEU A 446 -5.21 21.72 19.46
CA LEU A 446 -5.24 20.26 19.48
C LEU A 446 -5.52 19.80 20.92
N CYS A 447 -6.61 19.08 21.09
CA CYS A 447 -6.95 18.40 22.35
C CYS A 447 -6.62 16.92 22.20
N CYS A 448 -5.84 16.39 23.13
CA CYS A 448 -5.47 14.98 23.17
C CYS A 448 -5.84 14.39 24.54
N GLN A 449 -6.65 13.33 24.56
CA GLN A 449 -6.87 12.49 25.72
C GLN A 449 -6.15 11.16 25.50
N SER A 450 -5.33 10.72 26.43
CA SER A 450 -4.54 9.49 26.32
C SER A 450 -4.61 8.64 27.58
N ASN A 451 -4.57 7.32 27.41
CA ASN A 451 -4.49 6.36 28.52
C ASN A 451 -3.08 6.27 29.13
N THR A 452 -2.04 6.57 28.35
CA THR A 452 -0.62 6.44 28.74
C THR A 452 0.22 7.56 28.11
N PRO A 453 1.38 7.93 28.69
CA PRO A 453 2.25 8.93 28.09
C PRO A 453 2.83 8.49 26.75
N PHE A 454 2.92 9.45 25.79
CA PHE A 454 3.61 9.26 24.50
C PHE A 454 4.11 10.60 23.95
N THR A 455 4.88 10.57 22.89
CA THR A 455 5.34 11.78 22.18
C THR A 455 4.44 12.05 20.99
N LEU A 456 3.81 13.22 20.93
CA LEU A 456 3.12 13.73 19.73
C LEU A 456 4.05 14.72 19.01
N CYS A 457 4.45 14.40 17.79
CA CYS A 457 5.25 15.30 16.97
C CYS A 457 4.34 16.02 15.97
N VAL A 458 4.13 17.31 16.18
CA VAL A 458 3.34 18.15 15.29
C VAL A 458 4.27 18.97 14.40
N ASP A 459 4.27 18.70 13.10
CA ASP A 459 5.09 19.40 12.09
C ASP A 459 6.59 19.47 12.48
N GLY A 460 7.12 18.39 13.06
CA GLY A 460 8.50 18.29 13.52
C GLY A 460 8.74 18.80 14.95
N ILE A 461 7.76 19.40 15.62
CA ILE A 461 7.86 19.85 17.01
C ILE A 461 7.32 18.78 17.94
N GLU A 462 8.15 18.32 18.89
CA GLU A 462 7.78 17.27 19.85
C GLU A 462 7.03 17.85 21.04
N HIS A 463 5.92 17.22 21.38
CA HIS A 463 5.11 17.50 22.56
C HIS A 463 4.98 16.25 23.42
N SER A 464 5.33 16.36 24.68
CA SER A 464 5.10 15.27 25.65
C SER A 464 3.64 15.23 26.05
N ILE A 465 2.95 14.15 25.70
CA ILE A 465 1.57 13.88 26.11
C ILE A 465 1.63 13.07 27.39
N THR A 466 0.88 13.50 28.40
CA THR A 466 0.67 12.76 29.65
C THR A 466 -0.62 11.93 29.60
N ALA A 467 -0.76 10.94 30.47
CA ALA A 467 -2.04 10.29 30.65
C ALA A 467 -3.11 11.30 31.09
N GLY A 468 -4.32 11.21 30.54
CA GLY A 468 -5.41 12.17 30.75
C GLY A 468 -5.48 13.23 29.63
N ASP A 469 -6.00 14.41 29.99
CA ASP A 469 -6.28 15.49 29.05
C ASP A 469 -5.05 16.38 28.81
N ASN A 470 -4.75 16.63 27.54
CA ASN A 470 -3.68 17.51 27.10
C ASN A 470 -4.22 18.53 26.05
N LYS A 471 -3.62 19.73 26.04
CA LYS A 471 -3.96 20.76 25.04
C LYS A 471 -2.69 21.38 24.47
N ILE A 472 -2.63 21.47 23.16
CA ILE A 472 -1.54 22.06 22.39
C ILE A 472 -2.12 23.16 21.51
N LYS A 473 -1.54 24.35 21.57
CA LYS A 473 -1.91 25.45 20.66
C LYS A 473 -1.15 25.26 19.35
N LEU A 474 -1.88 25.16 18.26
CA LEU A 474 -1.33 25.09 16.91
C LEU A 474 -1.13 26.53 16.38
N TYR A 475 -0.08 26.77 15.61
CA TYR A 475 0.29 28.09 15.10
C TYR A 475 -0.03 28.20 13.60
#